data_cd9e43a1fff1dd52cd06f615b60aed2f
#
_entry.id   cd9e43a1fff1dd52cd06f615b60aed2f
#
_cell.length_a   1.000
_cell.length_b   1.000
_cell.length_c   1.000
_cell.angle_alpha   90.00
_cell.angle_beta   90.00
_cell.angle_gamma   90.00
#
_symmetry.space_group_name_H-M   'P 1'
#
loop_
_entity.id
_entity.type
_entity.pdbx_description
1 polymer ?
#
loop_
_entity_poly.entity_id
_entity_poly.type
_entity_poly.pdbx_seq_one_letter_code
_entity_poly.pdbx_strand_id
1 'polypeptide(L)'
;MLETPTTAWQSDWKIALKRRSEDHKQSVRTTKQASESQNVSVDEPVVKPRAALVRPRSSEVLGATHPEAPVLALITKGTPVRILTDRGAYVSVQIPNGLAVWVYDKLLDNRGKIAVVNTHNARARSMPSTGVGSNVLGHFKKGNRVLVISRQGEWTRLRALDSVAGWMRRDQLQILDTVTAEWTEKWSRARASIRQ
;
A
#
# COMPACT_ATOMS: atom_id res chain seq x y z
N MET A 1 29.72 4.48 -73.22
CA MET A 1 30.12 4.67 -71.77
C MET A 1 28.92 5.23 -71.03
N LEU A 2 28.31 4.39 -70.23
CA LEU A 2 27.15 4.78 -69.44
C LEU A 2 27.65 5.01 -68.01
N GLU A 3 27.59 6.27 -67.58
CA GLU A 3 27.89 6.66 -66.20
C GLU A 3 26.74 6.24 -65.31
N THR A 4 27.05 5.51 -64.25
CA THR A 4 26.10 5.06 -63.23
C THR A 4 25.86 6.17 -62.21
N PRO A 5 24.59 6.56 -61.92
CA PRO A 5 24.29 7.53 -60.87
C PRO A 5 24.26 6.83 -59.51
N THR A 6 25.39 6.80 -58.83
CA THR A 6 25.43 6.22 -57.48
C THR A 6 26.13 7.19 -56.55
N THR A 7 25.38 8.10 -55.89
CA THR A 7 25.88 8.75 -54.66
C THR A 7 24.87 9.63 -53.91
N ALA A 8 23.74 10.02 -54.50
CA ALA A 8 22.82 10.98 -53.82
C ALA A 8 22.04 10.34 -52.64
N TRP A 9 21.57 9.10 -52.77
CA TRP A 9 20.74 8.47 -51.72
C TRP A 9 21.56 7.97 -50.52
N GLN A 10 22.87 7.71 -50.68
CA GLN A 10 23.74 7.29 -49.58
C GLN A 10 24.09 8.40 -48.59
N SER A 11 24.04 9.67 -49.00
CA SER A 11 24.23 10.81 -48.10
C SER A 11 22.96 11.12 -47.28
N ASP A 12 21.78 10.98 -47.89
CA ASP A 12 20.52 11.39 -47.27
C ASP A 12 20.12 10.46 -46.10
N TRP A 13 20.35 9.15 -46.24
CA TRP A 13 20.03 8.23 -45.12
C TRP A 13 20.99 8.37 -43.92
N LYS A 14 22.28 8.71 -44.16
CA LYS A 14 23.24 9.03 -43.10
C LYS A 14 22.87 10.28 -42.32
N ILE A 15 22.37 11.31 -43.01
CA ILE A 15 21.88 12.55 -42.42
C ILE A 15 20.59 12.26 -41.61
N ALA A 16 19.68 11.43 -42.16
CA ALA A 16 18.46 11.02 -41.49
C ALA A 16 18.72 10.19 -40.20
N LEU A 17 19.70 9.28 -40.24
CA LEU A 17 20.11 8.51 -39.06
C LEU A 17 20.75 9.37 -37.98
N LYS A 18 21.58 10.37 -38.40
CA LYS A 18 22.20 11.27 -37.43
C LYS A 18 21.15 12.15 -36.72
N ARG A 19 20.19 12.71 -37.47
CA ARG A 19 19.06 13.48 -36.90
C ARG A 19 18.24 12.61 -35.93
N ARG A 20 17.90 11.39 -36.32
CA ARG A 20 17.14 10.47 -35.47
C ARG A 20 17.86 10.09 -34.15
N SER A 21 19.20 9.99 -34.18
CA SER A 21 20.01 9.74 -32.99
C SER A 21 20.13 10.97 -32.09
N GLU A 22 20.13 12.17 -32.65
CA GLU A 22 20.15 13.43 -31.88
C GLU A 22 18.78 13.70 -31.22
N ASP A 23 17.68 13.49 -31.94
CA ASP A 23 16.32 13.62 -31.42
C ASP A 23 16.08 12.61 -30.30
N HIS A 24 16.58 11.36 -30.41
CA HIS A 24 16.49 10.36 -29.36
C HIS A 24 17.30 10.73 -28.12
N LYS A 25 18.50 11.30 -28.27
CA LYS A 25 19.31 11.79 -27.16
C LYS A 25 18.68 13.01 -26.48
N GLN A 26 18.00 13.87 -27.23
CA GLN A 26 17.30 15.04 -26.69
C GLN A 26 16.03 14.64 -25.94
N SER A 27 15.25 13.67 -26.47
CA SER A 27 14.08 13.10 -25.83
C SER A 27 14.44 12.39 -24.51
N VAL A 28 15.53 11.61 -24.49
CA VAL A 28 16.00 10.93 -23.26
C VAL A 28 16.50 11.94 -22.22
N ARG A 29 17.13 13.05 -22.63
CA ARG A 29 17.54 14.11 -21.70
C ARG A 29 16.34 14.85 -21.10
N THR A 30 15.31 15.15 -21.90
CA THR A 30 14.09 15.82 -21.43
C THR A 30 13.31 14.93 -20.48
N THR A 31 13.22 13.63 -20.75
CA THR A 31 12.56 12.66 -19.87
C THR A 31 13.32 12.47 -18.55
N LYS A 32 14.66 12.51 -18.59
CA LYS A 32 15.48 12.39 -17.38
C LYS A 32 15.41 13.64 -16.50
N GLN A 33 15.35 14.84 -17.10
CA GLN A 33 15.16 16.08 -16.37
C GLN A 33 13.74 16.22 -15.80
N ALA A 34 12.71 15.73 -16.50
CA ALA A 34 11.34 15.69 -15.98
C ALA A 34 11.16 14.68 -14.82
N SER A 35 11.94 13.59 -14.80
CA SER A 35 11.90 12.62 -13.69
C SER A 35 12.71 13.06 -12.46
N GLU A 36 13.74 13.90 -12.65
CA GLU A 36 14.49 14.48 -11.53
C GLU A 36 13.80 15.67 -10.86
N SER A 37 12.90 16.37 -11.56
CA SER A 37 12.16 17.50 -10.99
C SER A 37 10.88 17.11 -10.24
N GLN A 38 10.52 15.82 -10.15
CA GLN A 38 9.36 15.33 -9.40
C GLN A 38 9.73 14.59 -8.11
N ASN A 39 10.97 14.67 -7.64
CA ASN A 39 11.31 14.37 -6.27
C ASN A 39 11.03 15.60 -5.38
N VAL A 40 9.82 16.12 -5.47
CA VAL A 40 9.24 16.87 -4.38
C VAL A 40 9.03 15.84 -3.28
N SER A 41 9.97 15.74 -2.36
CA SER A 41 9.70 15.28 -1.01
C SER A 41 8.59 16.19 -0.50
N VAL A 42 7.34 15.79 -0.74
CA VAL A 42 6.24 16.26 0.08
C VAL A 42 6.62 15.73 1.45
N ASP A 43 7.16 16.60 2.27
CA ASP A 43 7.34 16.40 3.69
C ASP A 43 5.91 16.23 4.23
N GLU A 44 5.37 14.99 4.11
CA GLU A 44 4.11 14.64 4.74
C GLU A 44 4.36 14.89 6.22
N PRO A 45 3.62 15.81 6.84
CA PRO A 45 3.82 16.10 8.25
C PRO A 45 3.73 14.77 8.98
N VAL A 46 4.78 14.40 9.70
CA VAL A 46 4.81 13.19 10.53
C VAL A 46 3.71 13.38 11.58
N VAL A 47 2.50 13.02 11.19
CA VAL A 47 1.33 13.11 12.06
C VAL A 47 1.55 12.09 13.17
N LYS A 48 1.80 12.57 14.38
CA LYS A 48 1.90 11.69 15.55
C LYS A 48 0.63 10.85 15.61
N PRO A 49 0.73 9.52 15.71
CA PRO A 49 -0.44 8.66 15.76
C PRO A 49 -1.36 9.11 16.90
N ARG A 50 -2.62 9.37 16.58
CA ARG A 50 -3.63 9.77 17.57
C ARG A 50 -4.44 8.55 18.02
N ALA A 51 -4.77 8.50 19.30
CA ALA A 51 -5.64 7.49 19.88
C ALA A 51 -7.12 7.82 19.61
N ALA A 52 -7.92 6.79 19.35
CA ALA A 52 -9.36 6.95 19.26
C ALA A 52 -10.09 5.68 19.75
N LEU A 53 -11.39 5.81 20.01
CA LEU A 53 -12.30 4.70 20.34
C LEU A 53 -13.44 4.66 19.34
N VAL A 54 -13.88 3.46 18.98
CA VAL A 54 -15.03 3.25 18.09
C VAL A 54 -16.32 3.59 18.83
N ARG A 55 -17.20 4.40 18.22
CA ARG A 55 -18.47 4.88 18.80
C ARG A 55 -19.66 3.96 18.52
N PRO A 56 -19.92 3.54 17.25
CA PRO A 56 -21.06 2.68 16.94
C PRO A 56 -20.92 1.26 17.50
N ARG A 57 -22.05 0.53 17.58
CA ARG A 57 -22.05 -0.89 17.98
C ARG A 57 -21.20 -1.76 17.05
N SER A 58 -21.23 -1.44 15.75
CA SER A 58 -20.41 -2.09 14.73
C SER A 58 -19.92 -1.04 13.74
N SER A 59 -18.68 -1.15 13.31
CA SER A 59 -18.04 -0.29 12.33
C SER A 59 -17.15 -1.12 11.42
N GLU A 60 -17.06 -0.68 10.18
CA GLU A 60 -16.23 -1.32 9.16
C GLU A 60 -14.89 -0.60 9.03
N VAL A 61 -13.84 -1.39 8.89
CA VAL A 61 -12.53 -0.92 8.43
C VAL A 61 -12.41 -1.28 6.95
N LEU A 62 -12.28 -0.28 6.11
CA LEU A 62 -12.36 -0.37 4.66
C LEU A 62 -10.96 -0.39 4.01
N GLY A 63 -10.88 -0.94 2.80
CA GLY A 63 -9.67 -0.95 1.98
C GLY A 63 -9.42 0.34 1.19
N ALA A 64 -10.34 1.31 1.22
CA ALA A 64 -10.23 2.62 0.57
C ALA A 64 -11.18 3.64 1.22
N THR A 65 -11.13 4.89 0.75
CA THR A 65 -11.90 6.03 1.28
C THR A 65 -13.27 6.20 0.61
N HIS A 66 -13.98 5.12 0.36
CA HIS A 66 -15.35 5.12 -0.18
C HIS A 66 -16.17 3.96 0.42
N PRO A 67 -17.51 4.07 0.51
CA PRO A 67 -18.35 3.12 1.23
C PRO A 67 -18.40 1.72 0.61
N GLU A 68 -18.19 1.60 -0.70
CA GLU A 68 -18.20 0.31 -1.43
C GLU A 68 -16.83 -0.39 -1.43
N ALA A 69 -15.85 0.16 -0.70
CA ALA A 69 -14.53 -0.42 -0.62
C ALA A 69 -14.57 -1.77 0.12
N PRO A 70 -13.66 -2.71 -0.20
CA PRO A 70 -13.58 -4.00 0.48
C PRO A 70 -13.48 -3.84 2.00
N VAL A 71 -14.32 -4.56 2.74
CA VAL A 71 -14.29 -4.60 4.21
C VAL A 71 -13.14 -5.49 4.66
N LEU A 72 -12.21 -4.91 5.41
CA LEU A 72 -11.03 -5.59 5.93
C LEU A 72 -11.25 -6.17 7.33
N ALA A 73 -12.08 -5.50 8.12
CA ALA A 73 -12.46 -5.93 9.46
C ALA A 73 -13.78 -5.30 9.89
N LEU A 74 -14.50 -6.01 10.76
CA LEU A 74 -15.61 -5.48 11.54
C LEU A 74 -15.12 -5.29 12.98
N ILE A 75 -15.37 -4.11 13.55
CA ILE A 75 -14.95 -3.77 14.92
C ILE A 75 -16.13 -3.20 15.70
N THR A 76 -16.10 -3.36 17.02
CA THR A 76 -17.20 -3.02 17.89
C THR A 76 -16.94 -1.75 18.69
N LYS A 77 -18.01 -1.20 19.29
CA LYS A 77 -17.95 -0.06 20.20
C LYS A 77 -16.87 -0.23 21.26
N GLY A 78 -16.11 0.83 21.49
CA GLY A 78 -15.05 0.86 22.50
C GLY A 78 -13.74 0.21 22.06
N THR A 79 -13.67 -0.40 20.84
CA THR A 79 -12.40 -0.88 20.29
C THR A 79 -11.42 0.28 20.15
N PRO A 80 -10.22 0.18 20.73
CA PRO A 80 -9.19 1.19 20.56
C PRO A 80 -8.63 1.13 19.13
N VAL A 81 -8.44 2.29 18.51
CA VAL A 81 -7.81 2.41 17.19
C VAL A 81 -6.73 3.48 17.21
N ARG A 82 -5.72 3.32 16.39
CA ARG A 82 -4.64 4.29 16.19
C ARG A 82 -4.84 4.96 14.85
N ILE A 83 -5.06 6.27 14.84
CA ILE A 83 -5.17 7.07 13.62
C ILE A 83 -3.77 7.41 13.14
N LEU A 84 -3.47 7.13 11.88
CA LEU A 84 -2.18 7.42 11.24
C LEU A 84 -2.26 8.66 10.35
N THR A 85 -3.35 8.78 9.56
CA THR A 85 -3.52 9.86 8.59
C THR A 85 -4.97 10.31 8.60
N ASP A 86 -5.21 11.60 8.41
CA ASP A 86 -6.53 12.21 8.34
C ASP A 86 -6.77 12.74 6.91
N ARG A 87 -7.86 12.31 6.29
CA ARG A 87 -8.31 12.76 4.96
C ARG A 87 -9.77 13.25 5.01
N GLY A 88 -10.08 14.08 5.99
CA GLY A 88 -11.41 14.70 6.15
C GLY A 88 -12.47 13.68 6.60
N ALA A 89 -13.34 13.22 5.70
CA ALA A 89 -14.41 12.27 6.03
C ALA A 89 -13.88 10.89 6.44
N TYR A 90 -12.67 10.51 6.03
CA TYR A 90 -12.03 9.24 6.33
C TYR A 90 -10.69 9.43 7.03
N VAL A 91 -10.37 8.52 7.92
CA VAL A 91 -9.07 8.44 8.60
C VAL A 91 -8.46 7.06 8.39
N SER A 92 -7.15 7.04 8.18
CA SER A 92 -6.39 5.79 8.12
C SER A 92 -6.13 5.29 9.53
N VAL A 93 -6.46 4.03 9.80
CA VAL A 93 -6.38 3.44 11.14
C VAL A 93 -5.67 2.11 11.18
N GLN A 94 -4.99 1.88 12.30
CA GLN A 94 -4.58 0.55 12.74
C GLN A 94 -5.51 0.07 13.85
N ILE A 95 -5.78 -1.23 13.89
CA ILE A 95 -6.56 -1.87 14.93
C ILE A 95 -5.70 -2.92 15.66
N PRO A 96 -5.93 -3.16 16.96
CA PRO A 96 -5.06 -4.04 17.77
C PRO A 96 -5.05 -5.48 17.23
N ASN A 97 -6.19 -5.96 16.72
CA ASN A 97 -6.34 -7.33 16.21
C ASN A 97 -5.80 -7.49 14.78
N GLY A 98 -5.26 -6.42 14.19
CA GLY A 98 -4.74 -6.43 12.83
C GLY A 98 -5.83 -6.58 11.76
N LEU A 99 -5.45 -6.30 10.53
CA LEU A 99 -6.31 -6.34 9.35
C LEU A 99 -6.11 -7.62 8.55
N ALA A 100 -7.18 -8.12 7.95
CA ALA A 100 -7.12 -9.20 6.97
C ALA A 100 -6.74 -8.62 5.60
N VAL A 101 -5.61 -9.02 5.07
CA VAL A 101 -5.05 -8.52 3.80
C VAL A 101 -4.60 -9.67 2.91
N TRP A 102 -4.44 -9.40 1.64
CA TRP A 102 -4.01 -10.36 0.64
C TRP A 102 -2.58 -10.11 0.20
N VAL A 103 -1.80 -11.18 0.12
CA VAL A 103 -0.42 -11.17 -0.40
C VAL A 103 -0.28 -12.29 -1.42
N TYR A 104 0.48 -12.03 -2.47
CA TYR A 104 0.76 -13.02 -3.51
C TYR A 104 1.59 -14.17 -2.94
N ASP A 105 1.15 -15.41 -3.14
CA ASP A 105 1.65 -16.59 -2.43
C ASP A 105 3.16 -16.83 -2.66
N LYS A 106 3.67 -16.52 -3.86
CA LYS A 106 5.10 -16.62 -4.19
C LYS A 106 6.02 -15.70 -3.36
N LEU A 107 5.45 -14.71 -2.66
CA LEU A 107 6.20 -13.80 -1.78
C LEU A 107 6.27 -14.33 -0.33
N LEU A 108 5.80 -15.55 -0.10
CA LEU A 108 5.66 -16.16 1.20
C LEU A 108 6.28 -17.56 1.24
N ASP A 109 7.03 -17.82 2.30
CA ASP A 109 7.43 -19.18 2.68
C ASP A 109 6.38 -19.69 3.67
N ASN A 110 5.47 -20.54 3.19
CA ASN A 110 4.35 -21.04 3.97
C ASN A 110 4.77 -22.19 4.89
N ARG A 111 4.47 -22.05 6.18
CA ARG A 111 4.68 -23.07 7.22
C ARG A 111 3.39 -23.35 7.98
N GLY A 112 2.35 -23.81 7.27
CA GLY A 112 1.04 -24.09 7.84
C GLY A 112 0.24 -22.83 8.22
N LYS A 113 -0.01 -22.60 9.51
CA LYS A 113 -0.75 -21.44 10.03
C LYS A 113 0.08 -20.14 10.04
N ILE A 114 1.37 -20.23 9.86
CA ILE A 114 2.27 -19.08 9.83
C ILE A 114 2.96 -19.06 8.47
N ALA A 115 3.09 -17.88 7.87
CA ALA A 115 3.93 -17.64 6.71
C ALA A 115 5.04 -16.67 7.08
N VAL A 116 6.18 -16.78 6.39
CA VAL A 116 7.30 -15.83 6.48
C VAL A 116 7.42 -15.12 5.15
N VAL A 117 7.48 -13.81 5.17
CA VAL A 117 7.68 -13.02 3.96
C VAL A 117 9.11 -13.20 3.46
N ASN A 118 9.28 -13.64 2.21
CA ASN A 118 10.58 -14.01 1.65
C ASN A 118 11.24 -12.89 0.82
N THR A 119 10.53 -11.78 0.62
CA THR A 119 11.01 -10.63 -0.16
C THR A 119 10.85 -9.31 0.57
N HIS A 120 11.59 -8.28 0.14
CA HIS A 120 11.40 -6.91 0.61
C HIS A 120 10.20 -6.27 -0.07
N ASN A 121 9.48 -5.38 0.65
CA ASN A 121 8.34 -4.61 0.15
C ASN A 121 7.20 -5.45 -0.43
N ALA A 122 6.92 -6.64 0.15
CA ALA A 122 5.76 -7.44 -0.23
C ALA A 122 4.47 -6.64 0.00
N ARG A 123 3.72 -6.38 -1.06
CA ARG A 123 2.50 -5.56 -1.01
C ARG A 123 1.37 -6.29 -0.32
N ALA A 124 0.80 -5.67 0.71
CA ALA A 124 -0.45 -6.08 1.33
C ALA A 124 -1.62 -5.41 0.61
N ARG A 125 -2.58 -6.18 0.11
CA ARG A 125 -3.68 -5.69 -0.73
C ARG A 125 -5.04 -5.89 -0.09
N SER A 126 -6.01 -5.06 -0.47
CA SER A 126 -7.40 -5.15 -0.02
C SER A 126 -8.15 -6.34 -0.64
N MET A 127 -7.74 -6.82 -1.81
CA MET A 127 -8.35 -7.93 -2.55
C MET A 127 -7.29 -8.86 -3.15
N PRO A 128 -7.62 -10.12 -3.47
CA PRO A 128 -6.72 -11.08 -4.12
C PRO A 128 -6.57 -10.79 -5.62
N SER A 129 -6.09 -9.59 -5.94
CA SER A 129 -5.96 -9.09 -7.32
C SER A 129 -4.91 -7.99 -7.40
N THR A 130 -4.37 -7.76 -8.60
CA THR A 130 -3.58 -6.56 -8.93
C THR A 130 -4.37 -5.54 -9.75
N GLY A 131 -5.61 -5.87 -10.11
CA GLY A 131 -6.48 -5.04 -10.94
C GLY A 131 -7.10 -3.85 -10.22
N VAL A 132 -7.99 -3.18 -10.92
CA VAL A 132 -8.76 -2.02 -10.42
C VAL A 132 -9.54 -2.42 -9.16
N GLY A 133 -9.59 -1.54 -8.17
CA GLY A 133 -10.24 -1.77 -6.87
C GLY A 133 -9.36 -2.47 -5.83
N SER A 134 -8.24 -3.10 -6.24
CA SER A 134 -7.29 -3.72 -5.31
C SER A 134 -6.25 -2.70 -4.82
N ASN A 135 -6.47 -2.14 -3.64
CA ASN A 135 -5.61 -1.13 -3.06
C ASN A 135 -4.43 -1.74 -2.29
N VAL A 136 -3.27 -1.10 -2.35
CA VAL A 136 -2.12 -1.41 -1.50
C VAL A 136 -2.33 -0.72 -0.15
N LEU A 137 -2.43 -1.52 0.90
CA LEU A 137 -2.71 -1.08 2.28
C LEU A 137 -1.44 -0.90 3.11
N GLY A 138 -0.32 -1.38 2.62
CA GLY A 138 0.97 -1.33 3.26
C GLY A 138 1.93 -2.38 2.67
N HIS A 139 3.08 -2.52 3.32
CA HIS A 139 4.15 -3.40 2.87
C HIS A 139 4.72 -4.22 4.01
N PHE A 140 5.04 -5.47 3.73
CA PHE A 140 5.79 -6.33 4.64
C PHE A 140 7.28 -6.30 4.30
N LYS A 141 8.09 -6.42 5.34
CA LYS A 141 9.54 -6.60 5.21
C LYS A 141 9.88 -8.09 5.13
N LYS A 142 10.97 -8.43 4.44
CA LYS A 142 11.53 -9.79 4.46
C LYS A 142 11.74 -10.26 5.90
N GLY A 143 11.34 -11.49 6.19
CA GLY A 143 11.39 -12.08 7.52
C GLY A 143 10.17 -11.81 8.40
N ASN A 144 9.22 -10.95 7.98
CA ASN A 144 7.99 -10.75 8.76
C ASN A 144 7.22 -12.08 8.85
N ARG A 145 6.83 -12.44 10.07
CA ARG A 145 5.99 -13.60 10.37
C ARG A 145 4.54 -13.14 10.45
N VAL A 146 3.67 -13.79 9.69
CA VAL A 146 2.26 -13.42 9.54
C VAL A 146 1.36 -14.65 9.71
N LEU A 147 0.18 -14.46 10.30
CA LEU A 147 -0.80 -15.52 10.44
C LEU A 147 -1.58 -15.70 9.14
N VAL A 148 -1.63 -16.94 8.65
CA VAL A 148 -2.43 -17.33 7.49
C VAL A 148 -3.88 -17.53 7.92
N ILE A 149 -4.82 -16.85 7.23
CA ILE A 149 -6.26 -16.99 7.45
C ILE A 149 -6.84 -17.98 6.42
N SER A 150 -6.56 -17.77 5.14
CA SER A 150 -7.07 -18.60 4.04
C SER A 150 -6.21 -18.44 2.79
N ARG A 151 -6.45 -19.28 1.79
CA ARG A 151 -5.82 -19.20 0.46
C ARG A 151 -6.89 -19.21 -0.62
N GLN A 152 -6.62 -18.48 -1.70
CA GLN A 152 -7.48 -18.41 -2.88
C GLN A 152 -6.62 -18.24 -4.13
N GLY A 153 -6.51 -19.31 -4.95
CA GLY A 153 -5.62 -19.33 -6.11
C GLY A 153 -4.18 -19.01 -5.70
N GLU A 154 -3.59 -18.01 -6.33
CA GLU A 154 -2.21 -17.55 -6.07
C GLU A 154 -2.11 -16.52 -4.93
N TRP A 155 -3.15 -16.35 -4.11
CA TRP A 155 -3.23 -15.36 -3.07
C TRP A 155 -3.44 -15.99 -1.70
N THR A 156 -2.69 -15.51 -0.73
CA THR A 156 -2.85 -15.88 0.67
C THR A 156 -3.41 -14.69 1.45
N ARG A 157 -4.53 -14.93 2.16
CA ARG A 157 -5.11 -13.99 3.11
C ARG A 157 -4.41 -14.10 4.45
N LEU A 158 -3.89 -12.98 4.91
CA LEU A 158 -3.06 -12.89 6.09
C LEU A 158 -3.65 -11.92 7.11
N ARG A 159 -3.35 -12.14 8.39
CA ARG A 159 -3.57 -11.16 9.45
C ARG A 159 -2.32 -10.32 9.65
N ALA A 160 -2.43 -9.04 9.35
CA ALA A 160 -1.35 -8.06 9.49
C ALA A 160 -1.59 -7.17 10.72
N LEU A 161 -0.66 -7.17 11.66
CA LEU A 161 -0.80 -6.45 12.93
C LEU A 161 -0.36 -4.98 12.85
N ASP A 162 0.78 -4.69 12.25
CA ASP A 162 1.41 -3.36 12.32
C ASP A 162 1.79 -2.76 10.96
N SER A 163 1.89 -3.58 9.93
CA SER A 163 2.47 -3.17 8.64
C SER A 163 1.45 -2.58 7.67
N VAL A 164 0.18 -2.53 8.07
CA VAL A 164 -0.93 -2.10 7.23
C VAL A 164 -1.91 -1.23 7.99
N ALA A 165 -2.63 -0.39 7.26
CA ALA A 165 -3.73 0.41 7.76
C ALA A 165 -4.95 0.28 6.85
N GLY A 166 -6.12 0.40 7.43
CA GLY A 166 -7.39 0.51 6.71
C GLY A 166 -8.01 1.88 6.91
N TRP A 167 -9.17 2.11 6.33
CA TRP A 167 -9.89 3.38 6.39
C TRP A 167 -11.17 3.24 7.17
N MET A 168 -11.47 4.23 8.01
CA MET A 168 -12.74 4.37 8.73
C MET A 168 -13.31 5.75 8.53
N ARG A 169 -14.62 5.87 8.62
CA ARG A 169 -15.28 7.18 8.69
C ARG A 169 -14.90 7.88 9.99
N ARG A 170 -14.51 9.12 9.87
CA ARG A 170 -14.09 9.94 11.03
C ARG A 170 -15.19 10.12 12.06
N ASP A 171 -16.46 10.25 11.62
CA ASP A 171 -17.63 10.44 12.48
C ASP A 171 -17.93 9.21 13.37
N GLN A 172 -17.40 8.04 13.02
CA GLN A 172 -17.51 6.81 13.81
C GLN A 172 -16.48 6.71 14.95
N LEU A 173 -15.60 7.70 15.07
CA LEU A 173 -14.51 7.68 16.04
C LEU A 173 -14.68 8.78 17.09
N GLN A 174 -14.40 8.43 18.33
CA GLN A 174 -14.11 9.36 19.42
C GLN A 174 -12.59 9.53 19.46
N ILE A 175 -12.11 10.63 18.90
CA ILE A 175 -10.68 10.98 18.92
C ILE A 175 -10.34 11.46 20.32
N LEU A 176 -9.22 10.97 20.86
CA LEU A 176 -8.72 11.36 22.17
C LEU A 176 -7.61 12.40 22.02
N ASP A 177 -7.64 13.45 22.82
CA ASP A 177 -6.60 14.49 22.82
C ASP A 177 -5.26 13.92 23.32
N THR A 178 -5.32 12.97 24.26
CA THR A 178 -4.16 12.28 24.82
C THR A 178 -4.39 10.79 24.89
N VAL A 179 -3.31 10.02 24.81
CA VAL A 179 -3.35 8.55 25.01
C VAL A 179 -3.53 8.28 26.49
N THR A 180 -4.70 7.74 26.89
CA THR A 180 -4.98 7.40 28.27
C THR A 180 -4.43 6.01 28.66
N ALA A 181 -4.21 5.77 29.95
CA ALA A 181 -3.82 4.46 30.45
C ALA A 181 -4.87 3.38 30.10
N GLU A 182 -6.16 3.72 30.20
CA GLU A 182 -7.28 2.83 29.83
C GLU A 182 -7.23 2.43 28.34
N TRP A 183 -6.96 3.38 27.46
CA TRP A 183 -6.82 3.10 26.02
C TRP A 183 -5.63 2.14 25.77
N THR A 184 -4.49 2.39 26.43
CA THR A 184 -3.29 1.57 26.31
C THR A 184 -3.53 0.15 26.80
N GLU A 185 -4.23 -0.01 27.91
CA GLU A 185 -4.58 -1.31 28.45
C GLU A 185 -5.53 -2.08 27.51
N LYS A 186 -6.59 -1.44 27.01
CA LYS A 186 -7.52 -2.02 26.03
C LYS A 186 -6.79 -2.45 24.77
N TRP A 187 -5.87 -1.62 24.26
CA TRP A 187 -5.05 -1.95 23.10
C TRP A 187 -4.21 -3.18 23.33
N SER A 188 -3.49 -3.23 24.45
CA SER A 188 -2.60 -4.33 24.82
C SER A 188 -3.36 -5.64 25.04
N ARG A 189 -4.50 -5.59 25.72
CA ARG A 189 -5.37 -6.75 25.97
C ARG A 189 -5.93 -7.32 24.66
N ALA A 190 -6.46 -6.47 23.79
CA ALA A 190 -6.98 -6.89 22.50
C ALA A 190 -5.89 -7.50 21.60
N ARG A 191 -4.66 -6.99 21.71
CA ARG A 191 -3.52 -7.50 20.95
C ARG A 191 -3.00 -8.85 21.47
N ALA A 192 -3.06 -9.08 22.78
CA ALA A 192 -2.65 -10.33 23.39
C ALA A 192 -3.55 -11.51 22.98
N SER A 193 -4.84 -11.27 22.73
CA SER A 193 -5.81 -12.31 22.34
C SER A 193 -5.53 -12.97 20.99
N ILE A 194 -4.62 -12.42 20.16
CA ILE A 194 -4.29 -12.97 18.83
C ILE A 194 -3.14 -13.98 18.90
N ARG A 195 -2.38 -13.99 19.98
CA ARG A 195 -1.20 -14.85 20.14
C ARG A 195 -1.53 -16.25 20.65
N GLN A 196 -2.79 -16.48 20.96
CA GLN A 196 -3.35 -17.78 21.36
C GLN A 196 -3.99 -18.47 20.15
#